data_31d603beabf62771208593593bf157eb
#
_entry.id   31d603beabf62771208593593bf157eb
#
_cell.length_a   1.000
_cell.length_b   1.000
_cell.length_c   1.000
_cell.angle_alpha   90.00
_cell.angle_beta   90.00
_cell.angle_gamma   90.00
#
_symmetry.space_group_name_H-M   'P 1'
#
loop_
_entity.id
_entity.type
_entity.pdbx_description
1 polymer ?
#
loop_
_entity_poly.entity_id
_entity_poly.type
_entity_poly.pdbx_seq_one_letter_code
_entity_poly.pdbx_strand_id
1 'polypeptide(L)'
;MPDDDRPYRRGVGVMLLNREGKVFVGARIDNTDEAWQMPQGGIDEGEEPWATALRELEEETGIAPRLVERVATCPERLKYDLPEELRGTLWKGRFKGQDQDWYLARFLGEDRDIDIATKHPEFREWRWIDPRELPDLIVPFKRDLYRRLLREFAEHL
;
A
#
# COMPACT_ATOMS: atom_id res chain seq x y z
N MET A 1 -19.03 5.85 25.21
CA MET A 1 -18.73 4.79 24.23
C MET A 1 -17.47 4.07 24.62
N PRO A 2 -17.50 2.77 24.71
CA PRO A 2 -16.26 2.06 24.96
C PRO A 2 -15.34 2.22 23.76
N ASP A 3 -14.06 2.43 24.03
CA ASP A 3 -13.05 2.45 22.98
C ASP A 3 -12.95 1.07 22.36
N ASP A 4 -12.55 1.02 21.09
CA ASP A 4 -12.33 -0.23 20.42
C ASP A 4 -10.97 -0.79 20.85
N ASP A 5 -11.00 -1.85 21.67
CA ASP A 5 -9.81 -2.47 22.25
C ASP A 5 -9.07 -3.42 21.30
N ARG A 6 -9.59 -3.60 20.07
CA ARG A 6 -8.92 -4.48 19.12
C ARG A 6 -7.58 -3.90 18.71
N PRO A 7 -6.59 -4.76 18.44
CA PRO A 7 -5.27 -4.28 18.02
C PRO A 7 -5.27 -3.76 16.57
N TYR A 8 -4.19 -3.08 16.21
CA TYR A 8 -3.87 -2.77 14.83
C TYR A 8 -3.18 -3.96 14.17
N ARG A 9 -3.53 -4.24 12.92
CA ARG A 9 -2.83 -5.26 12.13
C ARG A 9 -1.49 -4.70 11.67
N ARG A 10 -0.41 -5.44 11.92
CA ARG A 10 0.91 -5.04 11.41
C ARG A 10 0.97 -5.25 9.91
N GLY A 11 1.46 -4.26 9.21
CA GLY A 11 1.53 -4.31 7.76
C GLY A 11 2.64 -3.47 7.18
N VAL A 12 2.72 -3.49 5.85
CA VAL A 12 3.69 -2.73 5.06
C VAL A 12 2.97 -2.08 3.89
N GLY A 13 3.58 -1.02 3.36
CA GLY A 13 3.13 -0.39 2.11
C GLY A 13 4.33 0.10 1.32
N VAL A 14 4.14 0.22 0.02
CA VAL A 14 5.20 0.65 -0.90
C VAL A 14 4.70 1.76 -1.80
N MET A 15 5.39 2.91 -1.75
CA MET A 15 5.24 3.96 -2.74
C MET A 15 6.29 3.68 -3.81
N LEU A 16 5.86 3.07 -4.92
CA LEU A 16 6.75 2.66 -6.01
C LEU A 16 6.73 3.69 -7.13
N LEU A 17 7.88 4.30 -7.41
CA LEU A 17 8.04 5.32 -8.44
C LEU A 17 8.69 4.73 -9.69
N ASN A 18 8.19 5.15 -10.86
CA ASN A 18 8.87 4.84 -12.13
C ASN A 18 9.92 5.92 -12.45
N ARG A 19 10.56 5.79 -13.62
CA ARG A 19 11.61 6.72 -14.06
C ARG A 19 11.14 8.15 -14.24
N GLU A 20 9.83 8.34 -14.45
CA GLU A 20 9.23 9.67 -14.63
C GLU A 20 8.77 10.28 -13.31
N GLY A 21 9.00 9.59 -12.18
CA GLY A 21 8.57 10.05 -10.88
C GLY A 21 7.09 9.86 -10.61
N LYS A 22 6.42 9.02 -11.39
CA LYS A 22 5.01 8.68 -11.17
C LYS A 22 4.90 7.47 -10.27
N VAL A 23 3.81 7.39 -9.50
CA VAL A 23 3.61 6.33 -8.51
C VAL A 23 2.63 5.27 -9.02
N PHE A 24 2.92 4.02 -8.68
CA PHE A 24 2.05 2.89 -8.99
C PHE A 24 0.83 2.90 -8.09
N VAL A 25 -0.35 2.78 -8.71
CA VAL A 25 -1.61 2.54 -7.99
C VAL A 25 -2.41 1.45 -8.70
N GLY A 26 -3.17 0.70 -7.91
CA GLY A 26 -4.07 -0.32 -8.42
C GLY A 26 -5.48 -0.12 -7.89
N ALA A 27 -6.46 -0.52 -8.69
CA ALA A 27 -7.85 -0.55 -8.29
C ALA A 27 -8.19 -1.98 -7.86
N ARG A 28 -8.71 -2.13 -6.64
CA ARG A 28 -8.99 -3.45 -6.05
C ARG A 28 -10.14 -4.16 -6.76
N ILE A 29 -10.01 -5.48 -6.90
CA ILE A 29 -11.06 -6.34 -7.47
C ILE A 29 -12.33 -6.30 -6.60
N ASP A 30 -12.17 -6.27 -5.29
CA ASP A 30 -13.27 -6.35 -4.32
C ASP A 30 -13.93 -5.01 -4.02
N ASN A 31 -13.50 -3.94 -4.68
CA ASN A 31 -14.06 -2.60 -4.49
C ASN A 31 -14.58 -2.07 -5.83
N THR A 32 -15.88 -1.81 -5.89
CA THR A 32 -16.53 -1.27 -7.10
C THR A 32 -16.41 0.25 -7.20
N ASP A 33 -15.99 0.93 -6.12
CA ASP A 33 -15.72 2.36 -6.14
C ASP A 33 -14.46 2.64 -6.96
N GLU A 34 -14.37 3.83 -7.53
CA GLU A 34 -13.20 4.23 -8.30
C GLU A 34 -12.06 4.69 -7.38
N ALA A 35 -11.65 3.80 -6.48
CA ALA A 35 -10.56 4.08 -5.56
C ALA A 35 -9.27 3.41 -6.06
N TRP A 36 -8.18 4.16 -5.98
CA TRP A 36 -6.86 3.72 -6.41
C TRP A 36 -5.91 3.74 -5.22
N GLN A 37 -5.22 2.64 -4.99
CA GLN A 37 -4.34 2.51 -3.84
C GLN A 37 -2.94 2.04 -4.21
N MET A 38 -1.99 2.39 -3.37
CA MET A 38 -0.63 1.85 -3.45
C MET A 38 -0.61 0.42 -2.91
N PRO A 39 0.35 -0.41 -3.37
CA PRO A 39 0.48 -1.79 -2.85
C PRO A 39 0.72 -1.81 -1.35
N GLN A 40 0.06 -2.75 -0.68
CA GLN A 40 0.19 -2.94 0.76
C GLN A 40 -0.20 -4.36 1.14
N GLY A 41 0.24 -4.82 2.31
CA GLY A 41 -0.15 -6.12 2.79
C GLY A 41 0.22 -6.33 4.24
N GLY A 42 -0.19 -7.45 4.82
CA GLY A 42 0.09 -7.79 6.20
C GLY A 42 1.44 -8.47 6.38
N ILE A 43 2.08 -8.20 7.52
CA ILE A 43 3.32 -8.87 7.92
C ILE A 43 2.92 -10.15 8.64
N ASP A 44 3.42 -11.30 8.18
CA ASP A 44 3.24 -12.57 8.88
C ASP A 44 4.25 -12.69 10.01
N GLU A 45 3.92 -13.51 11.00
CA GLU A 45 4.80 -13.73 12.14
C GLU A 45 6.18 -14.18 11.68
N GLY A 46 7.22 -13.52 12.20
CA GLY A 46 8.60 -13.85 11.87
C GLY A 46 9.14 -13.21 10.59
N GLU A 47 8.30 -12.51 9.82
CA GLU A 47 8.77 -11.81 8.61
C GLU A 47 9.43 -10.47 8.94
N GLU A 48 10.46 -10.13 8.18
CA GLU A 48 11.10 -8.81 8.26
C GLU A 48 10.32 -7.85 7.36
N PRO A 49 10.05 -6.59 7.81
CA PRO A 49 9.17 -5.66 7.07
C PRO A 49 9.52 -5.43 5.59
N TRP A 50 10.78 -5.16 5.27
CA TRP A 50 11.15 -4.94 3.87
C TRP A 50 10.99 -6.20 3.01
N ALA A 51 11.36 -7.36 3.55
CA ALA A 51 11.15 -8.63 2.86
C ALA A 51 9.66 -8.88 2.60
N THR A 52 8.81 -8.54 3.57
CA THR A 52 7.35 -8.61 3.41
C THR A 52 6.88 -7.67 2.32
N ALA A 53 7.40 -6.45 2.29
CA ALA A 53 7.03 -5.46 1.29
C ALA A 53 7.34 -5.96 -0.12
N LEU A 54 8.51 -6.56 -0.33
CA LEU A 54 8.89 -7.15 -1.62
C LEU A 54 7.99 -8.33 -2.00
N ARG A 55 7.66 -9.18 -1.04
CA ARG A 55 6.78 -10.33 -1.26
C ARG A 55 5.37 -9.88 -1.66
N GLU A 56 4.80 -8.95 -0.90
CA GLU A 56 3.46 -8.43 -1.18
C GLU A 56 3.41 -7.71 -2.53
N LEU A 57 4.45 -6.94 -2.85
CA LEU A 57 4.52 -6.26 -4.13
C LEU A 57 4.53 -7.27 -5.29
N GLU A 58 5.31 -8.34 -5.18
CA GLU A 58 5.34 -9.39 -6.20
C GLU A 58 4.00 -10.12 -6.30
N GLU A 59 3.38 -10.44 -5.17
CA GLU A 59 2.09 -11.11 -5.16
C GLU A 59 0.99 -10.25 -5.80
N GLU A 60 1.03 -8.94 -5.61
CA GLU A 60 0.00 -8.03 -6.11
C GLU A 60 0.24 -7.55 -7.54
N THR A 61 1.49 -7.43 -7.95
CA THR A 61 1.85 -6.77 -9.21
C THR A 61 2.70 -7.60 -10.16
N GLY A 62 3.19 -8.76 -9.72
CA GLY A 62 4.09 -9.58 -10.51
C GLY A 62 5.50 -9.03 -10.61
N ILE A 63 5.80 -7.90 -9.97
CA ILE A 63 7.13 -7.27 -10.05
C ILE A 63 8.14 -8.06 -9.23
N ALA A 64 9.19 -8.56 -9.88
CA ALA A 64 10.25 -9.31 -9.20
C ALA A 64 11.05 -8.39 -8.27
N PRO A 65 11.47 -8.89 -7.09
CA PRO A 65 12.26 -8.07 -6.15
C PRO A 65 13.52 -7.44 -6.73
N ARG A 66 14.18 -8.09 -7.70
CA ARG A 66 15.37 -7.56 -8.36
C ARG A 66 15.12 -6.26 -9.14
N LEU A 67 13.85 -5.96 -9.42
CA LEU A 67 13.45 -4.75 -10.14
C LEU A 67 13.04 -3.61 -9.21
N VAL A 68 13.25 -3.77 -7.91
CA VAL A 68 12.81 -2.80 -6.90
C VAL A 68 14.00 -2.36 -6.06
N GLU A 69 14.27 -1.05 -6.07
CA GLU A 69 15.32 -0.44 -5.26
C GLU A 69 14.69 0.38 -4.15
N ARG A 70 15.03 0.07 -2.90
CA ARG A 70 14.55 0.88 -1.77
C ARG A 70 15.29 2.22 -1.76
N VAL A 71 14.53 3.32 -1.78
CA VAL A 71 15.08 4.68 -1.77
C VAL A 71 15.05 5.28 -0.38
N ALA A 72 13.94 5.11 0.33
CA ALA A 72 13.75 5.68 1.66
C ALA A 72 12.77 4.84 2.47
N THR A 73 12.88 4.97 3.78
CA THR A 73 11.97 4.32 4.73
C THR A 73 11.31 5.41 5.56
N CYS A 74 9.99 5.38 5.71
CA CYS A 74 9.32 6.29 6.61
C CYS A 74 9.80 6.00 8.04
N PRO A 75 10.33 7.00 8.76
CA PRO A 75 10.97 6.76 10.06
C PRO A 75 10.01 6.27 11.15
N GLU A 76 8.73 6.60 11.02
CA GLU A 76 7.70 6.17 11.95
C GLU A 76 6.71 5.27 11.25
N ARG A 77 6.18 4.27 11.97
CA ARG A 77 5.05 3.50 11.46
C ARG A 77 3.82 4.39 11.42
N LEU A 78 3.01 4.22 10.40
CA LEU A 78 1.81 5.01 10.20
C LEU A 78 0.58 4.14 10.40
N LYS A 79 -0.40 4.68 11.12
CA LYS A 79 -1.64 3.99 11.43
C LYS A 79 -2.81 4.59 10.68
N TYR A 80 -3.79 3.75 10.36
CA TYR A 80 -5.11 4.22 9.99
C TYR A 80 -6.16 3.33 10.65
N ASP A 81 -7.31 3.94 10.95
CA ASP A 81 -8.44 3.23 11.55
C ASP A 81 -9.45 2.86 10.47
N LEU A 82 -10.01 1.65 10.58
CA LEU A 82 -11.10 1.25 9.72
C LEU A 82 -12.38 1.99 10.15
N PRO A 83 -13.26 2.37 9.18
CA PRO A 83 -14.60 2.82 9.51
C PRO A 83 -15.34 1.73 10.28
N GLU A 84 -16.28 2.11 11.15
CA GLU A 84 -17.04 1.16 11.97
C GLU A 84 -17.67 0.05 11.15
N GLU A 85 -18.26 0.39 10.01
CA GLU A 85 -18.93 -0.57 9.13
C GLU A 85 -18.01 -1.65 8.58
N LEU A 86 -16.68 -1.43 8.58
CA LEU A 86 -15.71 -2.42 8.12
C LEU A 86 -15.04 -3.19 9.25
N ARG A 87 -15.10 -2.69 10.49
CA ARG A 87 -14.41 -3.32 11.64
C ARG A 87 -14.92 -4.71 11.98
N GLY A 88 -16.17 -4.99 11.65
CA GLY A 88 -16.78 -6.28 11.94
C GLY A 88 -16.56 -7.34 10.86
N THR A 89 -16.09 -6.95 9.68
CA THR A 89 -16.01 -7.83 8.50
C THR A 89 -14.59 -8.05 7.99
N LEU A 90 -13.78 -6.99 7.88
CA LEU A 90 -12.40 -7.13 7.40
C LEU A 90 -11.56 -7.90 8.42
N TRP A 91 -10.70 -8.77 7.92
CA TRP A 91 -9.79 -9.59 8.74
C TRP A 91 -10.52 -10.34 9.85
N LYS A 92 -11.74 -10.81 9.54
CA LYS A 92 -12.60 -11.55 10.50
C LYS A 92 -12.94 -10.73 11.76
N GLY A 93 -12.95 -9.41 11.65
CA GLY A 93 -13.27 -8.52 12.77
C GLY A 93 -12.20 -8.46 13.86
N ARG A 94 -10.97 -8.91 13.57
CA ARG A 94 -9.90 -9.01 14.59
C ARG A 94 -9.17 -7.69 14.86
N PHE A 95 -9.23 -6.75 13.93
CA PHE A 95 -8.42 -5.53 13.98
C PHE A 95 -9.26 -4.29 13.77
N LYS A 96 -8.85 -3.17 14.37
CA LYS A 96 -9.52 -1.88 14.19
C LYS A 96 -8.89 -1.02 13.12
N GLY A 97 -7.76 -1.44 12.57
CA GLY A 97 -7.04 -0.72 11.52
C GLY A 97 -5.71 -1.39 11.26
N GLN A 98 -4.80 -0.66 10.63
CA GLN A 98 -3.43 -1.14 10.38
C GLN A 98 -2.39 -0.20 10.97
N ASP A 99 -1.24 -0.77 11.32
CA ASP A 99 -0.03 -0.09 11.77
C ASP A 99 1.08 -0.53 10.81
N GLN A 100 1.54 0.38 9.94
CA GLN A 100 2.32 0.02 8.76
C GLN A 100 3.70 0.65 8.71
N ASP A 101 4.68 -0.15 8.26
CA ASP A 101 5.96 0.36 7.79
C ASP A 101 5.81 0.73 6.31
N TRP A 102 6.18 1.97 5.95
CA TRP A 102 6.08 2.44 4.57
C TRP A 102 7.46 2.72 3.98
N TYR A 103 7.60 2.33 2.72
CA TYR A 103 8.85 2.45 1.96
C TYR A 103 8.60 3.23 0.67
N LEU A 104 9.58 4.06 0.32
CA LEU A 104 9.66 4.65 -1.01
C LEU A 104 10.65 3.82 -1.82
N ALA A 105 10.25 3.37 -2.99
CA ALA A 105 11.08 2.51 -3.82
C ALA A 105 11.02 2.96 -5.27
N ARG A 106 12.06 2.60 -6.02
CA ARG A 106 12.15 2.88 -7.46
C ARG A 106 11.98 1.60 -8.24
N PHE A 107 11.14 1.66 -9.27
CA PHE A 107 10.96 0.57 -10.21
C PHE A 107 12.05 0.63 -11.29
N LEU A 108 12.82 -0.44 -11.42
CA LEU A 108 13.94 -0.53 -12.36
C LEU A 108 13.55 -1.21 -13.66
N GLY A 109 12.33 -1.72 -13.76
CA GLY A 109 11.85 -2.44 -14.93
C GLY A 109 11.03 -1.56 -15.87
N GLU A 110 10.27 -2.23 -16.72
CA GLU A 110 9.38 -1.62 -17.69
C GLU A 110 7.94 -2.09 -17.43
N ASP A 111 6.96 -1.40 -18.02
CA ASP A 111 5.55 -1.75 -17.83
C ASP A 111 5.23 -3.20 -18.16
N ARG A 112 5.92 -3.79 -19.13
CA ARG A 112 5.75 -5.21 -19.49
C ARG A 112 6.16 -6.18 -18.38
N ASP A 113 6.90 -5.70 -17.38
CA ASP A 113 7.30 -6.51 -16.22
C ASP A 113 6.22 -6.53 -15.14
N ILE A 114 5.12 -5.80 -15.33
CA ILE A 114 4.00 -5.72 -14.41
C ILE A 114 2.88 -6.63 -14.90
N ASP A 115 2.44 -7.55 -14.05
CA ASP A 115 1.34 -8.45 -14.36
C ASP A 115 0.49 -8.64 -13.11
N ILE A 116 -0.64 -7.94 -13.05
CA ILE A 116 -1.55 -8.00 -11.90
C ILE A 116 -2.42 -9.26 -11.88
N ALA A 117 -2.40 -10.06 -12.97
CA ALA A 117 -3.09 -11.34 -13.04
C ALA A 117 -2.24 -12.43 -12.38
N THR A 118 -1.96 -12.25 -11.09
CA THR A 118 -1.14 -13.16 -10.29
C THR A 118 -1.98 -14.34 -9.77
N LYS A 119 -1.37 -15.24 -9.02
CA LYS A 119 -2.04 -16.43 -8.49
C LYS A 119 -3.24 -16.06 -7.58
N HIS A 120 -3.10 -14.98 -6.81
CA HIS A 120 -4.16 -14.47 -5.95
C HIS A 120 -4.36 -12.98 -6.25
N PRO A 121 -5.04 -12.64 -7.36
CA PRO A 121 -5.11 -11.26 -7.83
C PRO A 121 -5.86 -10.35 -6.85
N GLU A 122 -5.28 -9.18 -6.61
CA GLU A 122 -5.84 -8.13 -5.75
C GLU A 122 -6.37 -6.96 -6.56
N PHE A 123 -5.75 -6.69 -7.73
CA PHE A 123 -6.08 -5.54 -8.57
C PHE A 123 -6.72 -5.98 -9.89
N ARG A 124 -7.73 -5.21 -10.33
CA ARG A 124 -8.36 -5.39 -11.66
C ARG A 124 -7.74 -4.49 -12.72
N GLU A 125 -7.10 -3.38 -12.28
CA GLU A 125 -6.42 -2.41 -13.15
C GLU A 125 -5.26 -1.80 -12.39
N TRP A 126 -4.29 -1.25 -13.11
CA TRP A 126 -3.22 -0.46 -12.51
C TRP A 126 -2.86 0.71 -13.43
N ARG A 127 -2.22 1.73 -12.85
CA ARG A 127 -1.71 2.87 -13.60
C ARG A 127 -0.59 3.59 -12.85
N TRP A 128 0.14 4.41 -13.58
CA TRP A 128 1.08 5.36 -13.01
C TRP A 128 0.37 6.71 -12.91
N ILE A 129 0.47 7.38 -11.75
CA ILE A 129 -0.14 8.68 -11.54
C ILE A 129 0.86 9.65 -10.91
N ASP A 130 0.57 10.96 -11.00
CA ASP A 130 1.31 11.97 -10.26
C ASP A 130 1.07 11.73 -8.76
N PRO A 131 2.12 11.65 -7.93
CA PRO A 131 1.95 11.43 -6.50
C PRO A 131 0.98 12.42 -5.83
N ARG A 132 0.89 13.64 -6.32
CA ARG A 132 -0.01 14.66 -5.75
C ARG A 132 -1.49 14.30 -5.89
N GLU A 133 -1.83 13.41 -6.81
CA GLU A 133 -3.21 12.96 -7.01
C GLU A 133 -3.65 11.89 -6.00
N LEU A 134 -2.70 11.26 -5.29
CA LEU A 134 -2.98 10.15 -4.38
C LEU A 134 -4.12 10.41 -3.38
N PRO A 135 -4.12 11.55 -2.65
CA PRO A 135 -5.19 11.76 -1.66
C PRO A 135 -6.58 11.85 -2.24
N ASP A 136 -6.70 12.28 -3.50
CA ASP A 136 -8.00 12.41 -4.17
C ASP A 136 -8.52 11.09 -4.73
N LEU A 137 -7.64 10.11 -4.93
CA LEU A 137 -7.98 8.85 -5.59
C LEU A 137 -8.17 7.69 -4.62
N ILE A 138 -7.67 7.79 -3.39
CA ILE A 138 -7.79 6.74 -2.39
C ILE A 138 -9.14 6.84 -1.65
N VAL A 139 -9.59 5.73 -1.06
CA VAL A 139 -10.78 5.74 -0.20
C VAL A 139 -10.60 6.78 0.93
N PRO A 140 -11.67 7.51 1.29
CA PRO A 140 -11.56 8.64 2.21
C PRO A 140 -10.88 8.34 3.56
N PHE A 141 -11.06 7.17 4.14
CA PHE A 141 -10.49 6.88 5.45
C PHE A 141 -8.97 6.67 5.43
N LYS A 142 -8.36 6.57 4.23
CA LYS A 142 -6.90 6.48 4.08
C LYS A 142 -6.28 7.78 3.57
N ARG A 143 -7.08 8.81 3.35
CA ARG A 143 -6.61 10.07 2.75
C ARG A 143 -5.52 10.73 3.58
N ASP A 144 -5.69 10.79 4.90
CA ASP A 144 -4.71 11.41 5.78
C ASP A 144 -3.39 10.64 5.80
N LEU A 145 -3.45 9.31 5.74
CA LEU A 145 -2.27 8.46 5.61
C LEU A 145 -1.48 8.84 4.35
N TYR A 146 -2.17 8.96 3.22
CA TYR A 146 -1.50 9.28 1.95
C TYR A 146 -0.93 10.70 1.95
N ARG A 147 -1.63 11.66 2.56
CA ARG A 147 -1.11 13.02 2.73
C ARG A 147 0.17 13.03 3.56
N ARG A 148 0.19 12.23 4.63
CA ARG A 148 1.37 12.08 5.47
C ARG A 148 2.55 11.51 4.70
N LEU A 149 2.31 10.50 3.86
CA LEU A 149 3.35 9.89 3.03
C LEU A 149 3.94 10.89 2.04
N LEU A 150 3.12 11.74 1.44
CA LEU A 150 3.60 12.79 0.54
C LEU A 150 4.53 13.75 1.27
N ARG A 151 4.24 14.09 2.53
CA ARG A 151 5.11 14.94 3.34
C ARG A 151 6.41 14.23 3.72
N GLU A 152 6.31 12.98 4.14
CA GLU A 152 7.48 12.22 4.59
C GLU A 152 8.49 11.98 3.46
N PHE A 153 8.01 11.78 2.24
CA PHE A 153 8.87 11.49 1.10
C PHE A 153 9.04 12.70 0.15
N ALA A 154 8.62 13.89 0.59
CA ALA A 154 8.59 15.10 -0.27
C ALA A 154 9.90 15.40 -0.99
N GLU A 155 11.04 15.17 -0.33
CA GLU A 155 12.35 15.46 -0.93
C GLU A 155 12.70 14.55 -2.12
N HIS A 156 11.97 13.45 -2.29
CA HIS A 156 12.19 12.50 -3.38
C HIS A 156 11.13 12.61 -4.50
N LEU A 157 10.14 13.47 -4.33
CA LEU A 157 9.01 13.55 -5.25
C LEU A 157 9.05 14.74 -6.22
#